data_c581aa2116bb48065df325715320a25e
#
_entry.id   c581aa2116bb48065df325715320a25e
#
_cell.length_a   1.000
_cell.length_b   1.000
_cell.length_c   1.000
_cell.angle_alpha   90.00
_cell.angle_beta   90.00
_cell.angle_gamma   90.00
#
_symmetry.space_group_name_H-M   'P 1'
#
loop_
_entity.id
_entity.type
_entity.pdbx_description
1 polymer ?
#
loop_
_entity_poly.entity_id
_entity_poly.type
_entity_poly.pdbx_seq_one_letter_code
_entity_poly.pdbx_strand_id
1 'polypeptide(L)'
;MYDAPRPSIEGVGSPEEKRAYLARVEEAVDLVENGREATALVLARETSDRRFNGAQIIVVELEIDDPLDPDAPRIIVYEHLFGPATARRWRPGREIPIWIDPRDPERIYAGR
;
A
#
# COMPACT_ATOMS: atom_id res chain seq x y z
N MET A 1 16.60 21.00 -25.70
CA MET A 1 16.80 20.96 -24.76
C MET A 1 15.89 20.50 -23.93
N TYR A 2 16.26 20.09 -23.21
CA TYR A 2 15.52 19.66 -22.28
C TYR A 2 14.93 20.70 -21.68
N ASP A 3 14.00 20.62 -21.56
CA ASP A 3 13.42 21.53 -20.85
C ASP A 3 13.63 21.41 -19.50
N ALA A 4 13.23 22.31 -18.92
CA ALA A 4 13.24 22.28 -17.55
C ALA A 4 12.66 21.04 -17.09
N PRO A 5 13.19 20.52 -16.11
CA PRO A 5 12.65 19.36 -15.54
C PRO A 5 11.22 19.55 -15.23
N ARG A 6 10.52 18.55 -15.52
CA ARG A 6 9.17 18.50 -15.11
C ARG A 6 9.12 17.48 -14.01
N PRO A 7 9.09 17.94 -12.78
CA PRO A 7 9.22 17.03 -11.66
C PRO A 7 8.24 15.86 -11.72
N SER A 8 7.04 16.10 -12.22
CA SER A 8 6.08 15.03 -12.28
C SER A 8 6.51 13.93 -13.25
N ILE A 9 7.15 14.31 -14.36
CA ILE A 9 7.57 13.31 -15.32
C ILE A 9 8.78 12.57 -14.82
N GLU A 10 9.73 13.30 -14.27
CA GLU A 10 10.92 12.66 -13.76
C GLU A 10 10.63 11.81 -12.56
N GLY A 11 9.69 12.24 -11.75
CA GLY A 11 9.34 11.48 -10.57
C GLY A 11 8.60 10.20 -10.87
N VAL A 12 7.97 10.09 -12.04
CA VAL A 12 7.26 8.86 -12.33
C VAL A 12 8.15 7.78 -12.93
N GLY A 13 9.40 8.12 -13.28
CA GLY A 13 10.34 7.10 -13.70
C GLY A 13 10.09 6.54 -15.09
N SER A 14 10.53 5.32 -15.30
CA SER A 14 10.55 4.67 -16.60
C SER A 14 9.17 4.19 -17.02
N PRO A 15 9.02 3.81 -18.30
CA PRO A 15 7.78 3.16 -18.72
C PRO A 15 7.46 1.89 -17.95
N GLU A 16 8.47 1.14 -17.52
CA GLU A 16 8.23 -0.03 -16.69
C GLU A 16 7.65 0.35 -15.34
N GLU A 17 8.17 1.42 -14.74
CA GLU A 17 7.62 1.90 -13.47
C GLU A 17 6.20 2.38 -13.62
N LYS A 18 5.88 3.04 -14.72
CA LYS A 18 4.51 3.48 -14.96
C LYS A 18 3.56 2.32 -15.10
N ARG A 19 3.99 1.27 -15.82
CA ARG A 19 3.16 0.07 -15.95
C ARG A 19 2.97 -0.62 -14.60
N ALA A 20 4.04 -0.68 -13.81
CA ALA A 20 3.96 -1.28 -12.48
C ALA A 20 3.02 -0.47 -11.58
N TYR A 21 3.06 0.85 -11.68
CA TYR A 21 2.16 1.70 -10.91
C TYR A 21 0.71 1.45 -11.30
N LEU A 22 0.43 1.39 -12.61
CA LEU A 22 -0.93 1.13 -13.07
C LEU A 22 -1.42 -0.24 -12.63
N ALA A 23 -0.53 -1.24 -12.65
CA ALA A 23 -0.90 -2.56 -12.18
C ALA A 23 -1.27 -2.54 -10.69
N ARG A 24 -0.55 -1.75 -9.89
CA ARG A 24 -0.89 -1.61 -8.46
C ARG A 24 -2.22 -0.90 -8.27
N VAL A 25 -2.51 0.10 -9.09
CA VAL A 25 -3.79 0.79 -9.02
C VAL A 25 -4.92 -0.17 -9.38
N GLU A 26 -4.74 -0.97 -10.41
CA GLU A 26 -5.76 -1.95 -10.81
C GLU A 26 -5.98 -3.00 -9.72
N GLU A 27 -4.91 -3.44 -9.09
CA GLU A 27 -5.00 -4.38 -7.98
C GLU A 27 -5.78 -3.76 -6.82
N ALA A 28 -5.49 -2.50 -6.50
CA ALA A 28 -6.19 -1.81 -5.42
C ALA A 28 -7.68 -1.69 -5.72
N VAL A 29 -8.04 -1.32 -6.95
CA VAL A 29 -9.44 -1.22 -7.35
C VAL A 29 -10.12 -2.58 -7.25
N ASP A 30 -9.47 -3.63 -7.74
CA ASP A 30 -10.04 -4.97 -7.67
C ASP A 30 -10.28 -5.37 -6.22
N LEU A 31 -9.33 -5.13 -5.33
CA LEU A 31 -9.48 -5.53 -3.93
C LEU A 31 -10.56 -4.71 -3.22
N VAL A 32 -10.69 -3.42 -3.52
CA VAL A 32 -11.75 -2.63 -2.92
C VAL A 32 -13.12 -3.09 -3.40
N GLU A 33 -13.23 -3.49 -4.66
CA GLU A 33 -14.51 -3.92 -5.22
C GLU A 33 -14.87 -5.36 -4.88
N ASN A 34 -13.87 -6.23 -4.85
CA ASN A 34 -14.13 -7.67 -4.74
C ASN A 34 -13.51 -8.32 -3.50
N GLY A 35 -12.65 -7.60 -2.81
CA GLY A 35 -12.01 -8.12 -1.61
C GLY A 35 -12.94 -8.06 -0.40
N ARG A 36 -12.54 -8.75 0.65
CA ARG A 36 -13.27 -8.72 1.91
C ARG A 36 -12.69 -7.63 2.79
N GLU A 37 -13.53 -6.75 3.25
CA GLU A 37 -13.10 -5.67 4.12
C GLU A 37 -12.81 -6.21 5.52
N ALA A 38 -11.73 -5.74 6.12
CA ALA A 38 -11.31 -6.11 7.46
C ALA A 38 -10.60 -4.93 8.09
N THR A 39 -10.13 -5.10 9.32
CA THR A 39 -9.42 -4.05 10.04
C THR A 39 -8.04 -4.58 10.43
N ALA A 40 -7.05 -3.72 10.34
CA ALA A 40 -5.70 -4.04 10.78
C ALA A 40 -5.20 -3.00 11.75
N LEU A 41 -4.40 -3.43 12.71
CA LEU A 41 -3.75 -2.54 13.66
C LEU A 41 -2.36 -2.21 13.16
N VAL A 42 -2.04 -0.93 13.08
CA VAL A 42 -0.70 -0.49 12.72
C VAL A 42 0.22 -0.68 13.91
N LEU A 43 1.23 -1.53 13.74
CA LEU A 43 2.20 -1.79 14.82
C LEU A 43 3.42 -0.89 14.68
N ALA A 44 3.87 -0.64 13.46
CA ALA A 44 5.04 0.18 13.22
C ALA A 44 4.96 0.77 11.82
N ARG A 45 5.65 1.89 11.64
CA ARG A 45 5.72 2.55 10.33
C ARG A 45 7.11 3.10 10.14
N GLU A 46 7.63 2.94 8.93
CA GLU A 46 8.96 3.40 8.59
C GLU A 46 8.97 3.95 7.18
N THR A 47 9.65 5.06 6.96
CA THR A 47 9.87 5.61 5.63
C THR A 47 11.13 4.98 5.06
N SER A 48 10.97 4.31 3.94
CA SER A 48 12.09 3.65 3.27
C SER A 48 12.89 4.66 2.45
N ASP A 49 14.16 4.33 2.18
CA ASP A 49 14.96 5.10 1.23
C ASP A 49 14.57 4.84 -0.21
N ARG A 50 13.77 3.81 -0.46
CA ARG A 50 13.36 3.45 -1.80
C ARG A 50 12.22 4.33 -2.28
N ARG A 51 12.17 4.52 -3.60
CA ARG A 51 11.11 5.29 -4.21
C ARG A 51 10.39 4.46 -5.26
N PHE A 52 9.11 4.74 -5.42
CA PHE A 52 8.32 4.14 -6.47
C PHE A 52 7.48 5.25 -7.09
N ASN A 53 7.62 5.41 -8.40
CA ASN A 53 6.88 6.43 -9.15
C ASN A 53 7.04 7.82 -8.53
N GLY A 54 8.24 8.12 -8.05
CA GLY A 54 8.59 9.42 -7.51
C GLY A 54 8.31 9.63 -6.04
N ALA A 55 7.61 8.71 -5.39
CA ALA A 55 7.28 8.83 -3.98
C ALA A 55 8.08 7.84 -3.16
N GLN A 56 8.40 8.20 -1.93
CA GLN A 56 9.07 7.28 -1.03
C GLN A 56 8.11 6.16 -0.63
N ILE A 57 8.62 4.95 -0.59
CA ILE A 57 7.85 3.79 -0.15
C ILE A 57 7.78 3.81 1.37
N ILE A 58 6.57 3.75 1.90
CA ILE A 58 6.33 3.69 3.33
C ILE A 58 6.04 2.24 3.68
N VAL A 59 6.77 1.71 4.66
CA VAL A 59 6.62 0.33 5.08
C VAL A 59 5.90 0.31 6.42
N VAL A 60 4.85 -0.48 6.52
CA VAL A 60 4.11 -0.62 7.77
C VAL A 60 3.99 -2.08 8.16
N GLU A 61 4.05 -2.34 9.46
CA GLU A 61 3.69 -3.64 10.00
C GLU A 61 2.25 -3.58 10.45
N LEU A 62 1.46 -4.50 9.98
CA LEU A 62 0.03 -4.56 10.28
C LEU A 62 -0.30 -5.87 10.95
N GLU A 63 -1.05 -5.79 12.05
CA GLU A 63 -1.60 -6.99 12.68
C GLU A 63 -3.03 -7.14 12.23
N ILE A 64 -3.32 -8.28 11.63
CA ILE A 64 -4.66 -8.61 11.16
C ILE A 64 -5.26 -9.62 12.12
N ASP A 65 -6.34 -9.22 12.79
CA ASP A 65 -7.05 -10.11 13.71
C ASP A 65 -8.49 -10.21 13.22
N ASP A 66 -8.67 -10.92 12.12
CA ASP A 66 -9.95 -11.04 11.48
C ASP A 66 -10.53 -12.42 11.82
N PRO A 67 -11.72 -12.48 12.37
CA PRO A 67 -12.32 -13.77 12.77
C PRO A 67 -12.52 -14.72 11.61
N LEU A 68 -12.54 -14.22 10.37
CA LEU A 68 -12.66 -15.07 9.19
C LEU A 68 -11.32 -15.53 8.64
N ASP A 69 -10.22 -15.08 9.21
CA ASP A 69 -8.88 -15.46 8.78
C ASP A 69 -8.42 -16.63 9.65
N PRO A 70 -8.20 -17.82 9.08
CA PRO A 70 -7.79 -18.96 9.89
C PRO A 70 -6.42 -18.83 10.52
N ASP A 71 -5.60 -17.92 9.99
CA ASP A 71 -4.26 -17.69 10.52
C ASP A 71 -4.19 -16.50 11.45
N ALA A 72 -5.32 -15.86 11.77
CA ALA A 72 -5.34 -14.70 12.66
C ALA A 72 -5.12 -15.11 14.10
N PRO A 73 -4.48 -14.24 14.92
CA PRO A 73 -3.88 -12.98 14.46
C PRO A 73 -2.56 -13.23 13.74
N ARG A 74 -2.27 -12.39 12.75
CA ARG A 74 -1.02 -12.52 12.03
C ARG A 74 -0.48 -11.14 11.68
N ILE A 75 0.82 -11.04 11.47
CA ILE A 75 1.48 -9.80 11.14
C ILE A 75 1.94 -9.87 9.70
N ILE A 76 1.67 -8.82 8.95
CA ILE A 76 2.22 -8.69 7.61
C ILE A 76 2.93 -7.36 7.46
N VAL A 77 3.89 -7.33 6.55
CA VAL A 77 4.60 -6.11 6.21
C VAL A 77 4.03 -5.62 4.89
N TYR A 78 3.51 -4.40 4.89
CA TYR A 78 2.87 -3.84 3.72
C TYR A 78 3.64 -2.63 3.23
N GLU A 79 3.89 -2.57 1.93
CA GLU A 79 4.55 -1.43 1.31
C GLU A 79 3.50 -0.53 0.68
N HIS A 80 3.42 0.70 1.18
CA HIS A 80 2.48 1.68 0.64
C HIS A 80 3.17 2.46 -0.47
N LEU A 81 2.63 2.40 -1.66
CA LEU A 81 3.26 2.96 -2.85
C LEU A 81 2.59 4.22 -3.37
N PHE A 82 1.57 4.72 -2.69
CA PHE A 82 0.74 5.78 -3.23
C PHE A 82 0.97 7.14 -2.58
N GLY A 83 2.11 7.31 -1.93
CA GLY A 83 2.52 8.60 -1.40
C GLY A 83 2.29 8.76 0.09
N PRO A 84 2.90 9.80 0.68
CA PRO A 84 2.92 9.94 2.13
C PRO A 84 1.64 10.50 2.73
N ALA A 85 0.80 11.14 1.93
CA ALA A 85 -0.39 11.80 2.48
C ALA A 85 -1.33 10.81 3.17
N THR A 86 -1.57 9.67 2.55
CA THR A 86 -2.41 8.64 3.15
C THR A 86 -1.71 8.00 4.34
N ALA A 87 -0.41 7.76 4.21
CA ALA A 87 0.35 7.09 5.26
C ALA A 87 0.45 7.91 6.54
N ARG A 88 0.23 9.20 6.48
CA ARG A 88 0.24 10.03 7.70
C ARG A 88 -0.80 9.59 8.71
N ARG A 89 -1.87 8.97 8.26
CA ARG A 89 -2.94 8.50 9.13
C ARG A 89 -2.58 7.18 9.81
N TRP A 90 -1.51 6.53 9.35
CA TRP A 90 -1.16 5.20 9.81
C TRP A 90 -0.18 5.28 10.97
N ARG A 91 -0.65 5.77 12.08
CA ARG A 91 0.18 5.85 13.29
C ARG A 91 0.15 4.53 14.03
N PRO A 92 1.26 4.14 14.65
CA PRO A 92 1.24 2.94 15.49
C PRO A 92 0.12 3.01 16.52
N GLY A 93 -0.58 1.92 16.68
CA GLY A 93 -1.73 1.84 17.57
C GLY A 93 -3.06 2.19 16.92
N ARG A 94 -3.05 2.62 15.66
CA ARG A 94 -4.28 3.00 14.98
C ARG A 94 -4.82 1.82 14.17
N GLU A 95 -6.13 1.68 14.16
CA GLU A 95 -6.78 0.69 13.29
C GLU A 95 -7.10 1.32 11.95
N ILE A 96 -6.85 0.58 10.89
CA ILE A 96 -7.12 1.05 9.53
C ILE A 96 -7.92 0.00 8.77
N PRO A 97 -8.76 0.42 7.81
CA PRO A 97 -9.45 -0.55 6.98
C PRO A 97 -8.49 -1.17 5.96
N ILE A 98 -8.68 -2.44 5.71
CA ILE A 98 -7.94 -3.15 4.67
C ILE A 98 -8.91 -4.02 3.88
N TRP A 99 -8.48 -4.44 2.71
CA TRP A 99 -9.24 -5.35 1.86
C TRP A 99 -8.36 -6.57 1.60
N ILE A 100 -8.90 -7.74 1.82
CA ILE A 100 -8.19 -9.01 1.70
C ILE A 100 -8.80 -9.81 0.56
N ASP A 101 -7.94 -10.36 -0.30
CA ASP A 101 -8.41 -11.24 -1.36
C ASP A 101 -8.93 -12.53 -0.72
N PRO A 102 -10.22 -12.88 -0.95
CA PRO A 102 -10.76 -14.10 -0.34
C PRO A 102 -10.05 -15.39 -0.77
N ARG A 103 -9.35 -15.34 -1.90
CA ARG A 103 -8.65 -16.51 -2.42
C ARG A 103 -7.17 -16.52 -2.06
N ASP A 104 -6.65 -15.38 -1.62
CA ASP A 104 -5.22 -15.25 -1.28
C ASP A 104 -5.08 -14.27 -0.13
N PRO A 105 -5.06 -14.75 1.11
CA PRO A 105 -4.99 -13.86 2.28
C PRO A 105 -3.73 -13.00 2.35
N GLU A 106 -2.69 -13.34 1.60
CA GLU A 106 -1.48 -12.53 1.54
C GLU A 106 -1.66 -11.31 0.64
N ARG A 107 -2.66 -11.32 -0.22
CA ARG A 107 -2.90 -10.23 -1.14
C ARG A 107 -3.88 -9.27 -0.50
N ILE A 108 -3.37 -8.12 -0.04
CA ILE A 108 -4.21 -7.13 0.62
C ILE A 108 -3.97 -5.75 0.04
N TYR A 109 -4.92 -4.86 0.29
CA TYR A 109 -4.77 -3.45 0.00
C TYR A 109 -5.08 -2.64 1.24
N ALA A 110 -4.23 -1.69 1.56
CA ALA A 110 -4.41 -0.72 2.63
C ALA A 110 -4.02 0.65 2.08
N GLY A 111 -4.96 1.51 1.85
CA GLY A 111 -4.66 2.78 1.21
C GLY A 111 -5.67 3.87 1.51
N ARG A 112 -6.60 3.57 2.37
CA ARG A 112 -7.63 4.55 2.71
C ARG A 112 -7.50 5.07 4.09
#